data_b64a7776e2d141cab1538de281b9557a
#
_entry.id   b64a7776e2d141cab1538de281b9557a
#
_cell.length_a   1.000
_cell.length_b   1.000
_cell.length_c   1.000
_cell.angle_alpha   90.00
_cell.angle_beta   90.00
_cell.angle_gamma   90.00
#
_symmetry.space_group_name_H-M   'P 1'
#
loop_
_entity.id
_entity.type
_entity.pdbx_description
1 polymer ?
#
loop_
_entity_poly.entity_id
_entity_poly.type
_entity_poly.pdbx_seq_one_letter_code
_entity_poly.pdbx_strand_id
1 'polypeptide(L)'
;MLDIKILGYRTDQTFAIRRVVVAALDELGKELPGIESVFTNIKDAQDILQYTQVLMAPGLVVNGKLVYLCLGRIPKKEQVIGWLREALNS
;
A
#
# COMPACT_ATOMS: atom_id res chain seq x y z
N MET A 1 12.64 -2.21 7.30
CA MET A 1 11.42 -1.39 7.49
C MET A 1 10.64 -1.27 6.18
N LEU A 2 9.34 -1.39 6.23
CA LEU A 2 8.47 -1.22 5.07
C LEU A 2 7.93 0.21 5.05
N ASP A 3 8.18 0.91 3.97
CA ASP A 3 7.62 2.24 3.72
C ASP A 3 6.39 2.07 2.84
N ILE A 4 5.21 2.27 3.43
CA ILE A 4 3.94 2.03 2.77
C ILE A 4 3.23 3.35 2.55
N LYS A 5 2.98 3.69 1.29
CA LYS A 5 2.25 4.90 0.92
C LYS A 5 0.94 4.53 0.25
N ILE A 6 -0.12 5.16 0.70
CA ILE A 6 -1.46 4.93 0.15
C ILE A 6 -1.85 6.19 -0.62
N LEU A 7 -2.09 6.02 -1.92
CA LEU A 7 -2.45 7.12 -2.82
C LEU A 7 -3.96 7.22 -2.91
N GLY A 8 -4.52 8.39 -2.67
CA GLY A 8 -5.96 8.56 -2.83
C GLY A 8 -6.50 9.87 -2.30
N TYR A 9 -7.56 10.32 -2.94
CA TYR A 9 -8.27 11.54 -2.56
C TYR A 9 -9.37 11.28 -1.54
N ARG A 10 -9.93 10.07 -1.57
CA ARG A 10 -11.10 9.73 -0.76
C ARG A 10 -10.66 8.97 0.48
N THR A 11 -11.07 9.49 1.62
CA THR A 11 -10.70 8.90 2.92
C THR A 11 -11.24 7.49 3.08
N ASP A 12 -12.45 7.22 2.60
CA ASP A 12 -13.06 5.90 2.68
C ASP A 12 -12.26 4.85 1.94
N GLN A 13 -11.75 5.19 0.75
CA GLN A 13 -10.95 4.27 -0.05
C GLN A 13 -9.57 4.03 0.57
N THR A 14 -8.92 5.08 1.05
CA THR A 14 -7.61 4.94 1.69
C THR A 14 -7.72 4.14 2.98
N PHE A 15 -8.79 4.31 3.72
CA PHE A 15 -9.06 3.52 4.92
C PHE A 15 -9.24 2.05 4.60
N ALA A 16 -9.98 1.74 3.53
CA ALA A 16 -10.21 0.35 3.14
C ALA A 16 -8.90 -0.34 2.75
N ILE A 17 -8.04 0.33 1.98
CA ILE A 17 -6.73 -0.22 1.62
C ILE A 17 -5.88 -0.40 2.87
N ARG A 18 -5.86 0.58 3.76
CA ARG A 18 -5.07 0.51 4.99
C ARG A 18 -5.46 -0.70 5.83
N ARG A 19 -6.76 -0.99 5.94
CA ARG A 19 -7.25 -2.15 6.67
C ARG A 19 -6.69 -3.45 6.11
N VAL A 20 -6.70 -3.59 4.79
CA VAL A 20 -6.17 -4.78 4.12
C VAL A 20 -4.67 -4.90 4.36
N VAL A 21 -3.94 -3.79 4.26
CA VAL A 21 -2.48 -3.79 4.48
C VAL A 21 -2.16 -4.14 5.93
N VAL A 22 -2.89 -3.58 6.89
CA VAL A 22 -2.69 -3.90 8.31
C VAL A 22 -2.95 -5.38 8.57
N ALA A 23 -4.02 -5.93 8.01
CA ALA A 23 -4.32 -7.35 8.15
C ALA A 23 -3.22 -8.23 7.54
N ALA A 24 -2.69 -7.81 6.39
CA ALA A 24 -1.58 -8.52 5.74
C ALA A 24 -0.30 -8.46 6.59
N LEU A 25 -0.01 -7.31 7.19
CA LEU A 25 1.15 -7.15 8.06
C LEU A 25 1.02 -8.02 9.32
N ASP A 26 -0.19 -8.09 9.90
CA ASP A 26 -0.44 -8.93 11.07
C ASP A 26 -0.17 -10.40 10.75
N GLU A 27 -0.64 -10.87 9.61
CA GLU A 27 -0.44 -12.24 9.19
C GLU A 27 1.02 -12.54 8.88
N LEU A 28 1.68 -11.63 8.18
CA LEU A 28 3.09 -11.77 7.84
C LEU A 28 3.97 -11.70 9.08
N GLY A 29 3.58 -10.91 10.07
CA GLY A 29 4.30 -10.79 11.34
C GLY A 29 4.33 -12.07 12.15
N LYS A 30 3.38 -12.97 11.94
CA LYS A 30 3.39 -14.28 12.59
C LYS A 30 4.51 -15.18 12.06
N GLU A 31 4.85 -15.02 10.77
CA GLU A 31 5.93 -15.78 10.13
C GLU A 31 7.27 -15.06 10.30
N LEU A 32 7.28 -13.74 10.26
CA LEU A 32 8.48 -12.91 10.29
C LEU A 32 8.35 -11.86 11.39
N PRO A 33 8.57 -12.22 12.65
CA PRO A 33 8.45 -11.26 13.75
C PRO A 33 9.48 -10.13 13.64
N GLY A 34 9.13 -8.96 14.11
CA GLY A 34 10.01 -7.80 14.09
C GLY A 34 9.91 -6.93 12.86
N ILE A 35 8.92 -7.15 12.00
CA ILE A 35 8.68 -6.28 10.85
C ILE A 35 8.22 -4.91 11.33
N GLU A 36 8.91 -3.87 10.90
CA GLU A 36 8.51 -2.50 11.16
C GLU A 36 7.96 -1.88 9.89
N SER A 37 6.97 -1.02 10.02
CA SER A 37 6.33 -0.36 8.89
C SER A 37 5.96 1.08 9.23
N VAL A 38 5.96 1.92 8.19
CA VAL A 38 5.52 3.31 8.27
C VAL A 38 4.45 3.53 7.21
N PHE A 39 3.35 4.14 7.61
CA PHE A 39 2.24 4.46 6.71
C PHE A 39 2.19 5.94 6.42
N THR A 40 2.01 6.30 5.16
CA THR A 40 1.82 7.69 4.72
C THR A 40 0.67 7.74 3.73
N ASN A 41 -0.25 8.66 3.94
CA ASN A 41 -1.34 8.91 2.98
C ASN A 41 -0.92 10.04 2.05
N ILE A 42 -0.95 9.78 0.74
CA ILE A 42 -0.63 10.76 -0.29
C ILE A 42 -1.95 11.21 -0.92
N LYS A 43 -2.36 12.44 -0.64
CA LYS A 43 -3.65 12.97 -1.07
C LYS A 43 -3.53 14.05 -2.15
N ASP A 44 -2.38 14.69 -2.25
CA ASP A 44 -2.15 15.77 -3.20
C ASP A 44 -1.93 15.18 -4.60
N ALA A 45 -2.61 15.76 -5.59
CA ALA A 45 -2.51 15.30 -6.97
C ALA A 45 -1.08 15.32 -7.50
N GLN A 46 -0.30 16.36 -7.17
CA GLN A 46 1.08 16.45 -7.62
C GLN A 46 1.95 15.35 -7.04
N ASP A 47 1.72 15.02 -5.78
CA ASP A 47 2.47 13.96 -5.11
C ASP A 47 2.09 12.58 -5.67
N ILE A 48 0.81 12.38 -6.00
CA ILE A 48 0.35 11.14 -6.61
C ILE A 48 1.01 10.95 -7.98
N LEU A 49 1.15 12.02 -8.76
CA LEU A 49 1.77 11.96 -10.09
C LEU A 49 3.25 11.62 -10.05
N GLN A 50 3.90 11.68 -8.89
CA GLN A 50 5.28 11.21 -8.74
C GLN A 50 5.37 9.68 -8.83
N TYR A 51 4.28 8.98 -8.54
CA TYR A 51 4.27 7.51 -8.52
C TYR A 51 3.52 6.89 -9.67
N THR A 52 2.67 7.65 -10.35
CA THR A 52 1.85 7.17 -11.46
C THR A 52 1.76 8.24 -12.53
N GLN A 53 1.59 7.82 -13.77
CA GLN A 53 1.49 8.75 -14.91
C GLN A 53 0.10 9.36 -15.05
N VAL A 54 -0.89 8.81 -14.37
CA VAL A 54 -2.27 9.31 -14.42
C VAL A 54 -2.82 9.49 -13.02
N LEU A 55 -3.76 10.42 -12.87
CA LEU A 55 -4.42 10.65 -11.59
C LEU A 55 -5.49 9.58 -11.38
N MET A 56 -5.04 8.43 -10.92
CA MET A 56 -5.92 7.31 -10.63
C MET A 56 -5.73 6.92 -9.17
N ALA A 57 -6.81 6.59 -8.52
CA ALA A 57 -6.81 6.20 -7.11
C ALA A 57 -7.93 5.20 -6.84
N PRO A 58 -7.80 4.34 -5.84
CA PRO A 58 -6.70 4.27 -4.89
C PRO A 58 -5.48 3.53 -5.44
N GLY A 59 -4.33 3.78 -4.82
CA GLY A 59 -3.08 3.12 -5.18
C GLY A 59 -2.27 2.78 -3.95
N LEU A 60 -1.33 1.86 -4.12
CA LEU A 60 -0.45 1.39 -3.04
C LEU A 60 0.99 1.39 -3.51
N VAL A 61 1.86 2.03 -2.74
CA VAL A 61 3.29 2.09 -3.00
C VAL A 61 4.01 1.44 -1.82
N VAL A 62 4.89 0.50 -2.11
CA VAL A 62 5.70 -0.18 -1.09
C VAL A 62 7.16 0.00 -1.42
N ASN A 63 7.90 0.61 -0.51
CA ASN A 63 9.34 0.91 -0.66
C ASN A 63 9.64 1.64 -1.97
N GLY A 64 8.81 2.61 -2.31
CA GLY A 64 8.99 3.44 -3.50
C GLY A 64 8.49 2.83 -4.80
N LYS A 65 7.99 1.61 -4.77
CA LYS A 65 7.49 0.92 -5.96
C LYS A 65 5.95 0.88 -5.94
N LEU A 66 5.34 1.32 -7.03
CA LEU A 66 3.89 1.25 -7.19
C LEU A 66 3.51 -0.21 -7.44
N VAL A 67 2.78 -0.82 -6.50
CA VAL A 67 2.39 -2.22 -6.59
C VAL A 67 0.92 -2.42 -6.92
N TYR A 68 0.10 -1.39 -6.74
CA TYR A 68 -1.33 -1.48 -7.00
C TYR A 68 -1.89 -0.13 -7.42
N LEU A 69 -2.69 -0.14 -8.45
CA LEU A 69 -3.40 1.04 -8.92
C LEU A 69 -4.65 0.58 -9.66
N CYS A 70 -5.83 0.82 -9.08
CA CYS A 70 -7.07 0.42 -9.69
C CYS A 70 -8.22 1.28 -9.20
N LEU A 71 -8.92 1.91 -10.12
CA LEU A 71 -10.04 2.78 -9.78
C LEU A 71 -11.20 1.98 -9.18
N GLY A 72 -11.60 2.36 -7.98
CA GLY A 72 -12.79 1.83 -7.34
C GLY A 72 -12.66 0.41 -6.77
N ARG A 73 -11.46 -0.16 -6.74
CA ARG A 73 -11.25 -1.50 -6.21
C ARG A 73 -10.23 -1.50 -5.08
N ILE A 74 -10.36 -2.49 -4.22
CA ILE A 74 -9.45 -2.70 -3.08
C ILE A 74 -8.75 -4.04 -3.30
N PRO A 75 -7.42 -4.12 -3.09
CA PRO A 75 -6.70 -5.38 -3.29
C PRO A 75 -7.09 -6.40 -2.23
N LYS A 76 -6.90 -7.67 -2.53
CA LYS A 76 -7.12 -8.75 -1.58
C LYS A 76 -5.91 -8.89 -0.66
N LYS A 77 -6.16 -9.36 0.57
CA LYS A 77 -5.11 -9.54 1.56
C LYS A 77 -3.96 -10.42 1.03
N GLU A 78 -4.28 -11.49 0.33
CA GLU A 78 -3.29 -12.41 -0.22
C GLU A 78 -2.36 -11.73 -1.22
N GLN A 79 -2.92 -10.83 -2.03
CA GLN A 79 -2.13 -10.06 -2.98
C GLN A 79 -1.16 -9.13 -2.24
N VAL A 80 -1.66 -8.45 -1.21
CA VAL A 80 -0.84 -7.53 -0.42
C VAL A 80 0.28 -8.27 0.27
N ILE A 81 0.01 -9.44 0.84
CA ILE A 81 1.03 -10.29 1.47
C ILE A 81 2.14 -10.59 0.47
N GLY A 82 1.79 -10.95 -0.76
CA GLY A 82 2.78 -11.23 -1.80
C GLY A 82 3.65 -10.02 -2.10
N TRP A 83 3.07 -8.84 -2.22
CA TRP A 83 3.82 -7.62 -2.49
C TRP A 83 4.76 -7.26 -1.33
N LEU A 84 4.29 -7.44 -0.09
CA LEU A 84 5.11 -7.15 1.09
C LEU A 84 6.27 -8.14 1.22
N ARG A 85 6.05 -9.42 0.94
CA ARG A 85 7.14 -10.42 0.93
C ARG A 85 8.19 -10.05 -0.09
N GLU A 86 7.76 -9.68 -1.29
CA GLU A 86 8.68 -9.29 -2.34
C GLU A 86 9.51 -8.08 -1.94
N ALA A 87 8.89 -7.09 -1.30
CA ALA A 87 9.59 -5.90 -0.81
C ALA A 87 10.60 -6.24 0.28
N LEU A 88 10.29 -7.19 1.15
CA LEU A 88 11.19 -7.61 2.22
C LEU A 88 12.38 -8.42 1.70
N ASN A 89 12.24 -9.07 0.55
CA ASN A 89 13.28 -9.91 -0.03
C ASN A 89 14.15 -9.18 -1.06
N SER A 90 13.86 -7.92 -1.31
CA SER A 90 14.61 -7.16 -2.31
C SER A 90 15.72 -6.30 -1.70
#